data_a2bba359b0c01817434dce17d233acf6
#
_entry.id   a2bba359b0c01817434dce17d233acf6
#
_cell.length_a   1.000
_cell.length_b   1.000
_cell.length_c   1.000
_cell.angle_alpha   90.00
_cell.angle_beta   90.00
_cell.angle_gamma   90.00
#
_symmetry.space_group_name_H-M   'P 1'
#
loop_
_entity.id
_entity.type
_entity.pdbx_description
1 polymer ?
#
loop_
_entity_poly.entity_id
_entity_poly.type
_entity_poly.pdbx_seq_one_letter_code
_entity_poly.pdbx_strand_id
1 'polypeptide(L)'
;MKHLLIVSVTFLFIYSSYGQHNHSQSKDSKEINHVLACRSGVNFVDNLPIPQLMNGVGHSNLKINTSSEITQKYFNQGVSQLHCFWDLEAYRSFKEAIKNDSTAVMPYWGLLHTLGFINNEEFDEDKELAITKLKHLVEKANGFEAMYAKGILDMEETKNPKGYIKQLENLVHQYPEDTDAKLFLALFNMAGYDEEMNPKEGMIYSEYLLKDLLKTNPKNHGVHHYWIHQMENCCPEEALESANILESLAPESGHIVHMPGHIYYKIGDYKKAHDQFIKAMKVDSTYMSNQNITEIDNWNYIHNLNYLLANCAQDGRYNEGLKYAHRLENMVSVASRIDMHRGAYFYQGIITPAIMEM
;
A
#
# COMPACT_ATOMS: atom_id res chain seq x y z
N MET A 1 32.15 -44.77 -3.83
CA MET A 1 30.75 -44.39 -3.67
C MET A 1 30.71 -43.12 -2.84
N LYS A 2 30.57 -41.98 -3.48
CA LYS A 2 30.44 -40.67 -2.81
C LYS A 2 28.96 -40.33 -2.84
N HIS A 3 28.32 -40.29 -1.68
CA HIS A 3 26.94 -39.85 -1.54
C HIS A 3 26.90 -38.32 -1.74
N LEU A 4 26.25 -37.91 -2.81
CA LEU A 4 25.90 -36.53 -3.09
C LEU A 4 24.69 -36.21 -2.22
N LEU A 5 24.87 -35.44 -1.15
CA LEU A 5 23.78 -34.88 -0.37
C LEU A 5 23.22 -33.70 -1.18
N ILE A 6 22.06 -33.90 -1.80
CA ILE A 6 21.27 -32.83 -2.36
C ILE A 6 20.60 -32.16 -1.17
N VAL A 7 21.14 -31.01 -0.72
CA VAL A 7 20.45 -30.13 0.23
C VAL A 7 19.41 -29.37 -0.57
N SER A 8 18.19 -29.87 -0.51
CA SER A 8 17.01 -29.15 -0.97
C SER A 8 16.79 -27.97 -0.01
N VAL A 9 17.26 -26.78 -0.38
CA VAL A 9 16.96 -25.55 0.33
C VAL A 9 15.52 -25.15 -0.04
N THR A 10 14.59 -25.72 0.67
CA THR A 10 13.21 -25.25 0.67
C THR A 10 13.22 -23.90 1.40
N PHE A 11 13.11 -22.79 0.65
CA PHE A 11 12.82 -21.50 1.24
C PHE A 11 11.45 -21.58 1.86
N LEU A 12 11.39 -21.97 3.11
CA LEU A 12 10.26 -21.69 3.97
C LEU A 12 10.19 -20.17 4.10
N PHE A 13 9.20 -19.55 3.46
CA PHE A 13 8.68 -18.29 3.93
C PHE A 13 8.13 -18.55 5.34
N ILE A 14 8.99 -18.41 6.32
CA ILE A 14 8.56 -18.40 7.72
C ILE A 14 7.81 -17.08 7.88
N TYR A 15 6.49 -17.15 7.74
CA TYR A 15 5.60 -16.22 8.41
C TYR A 15 5.85 -16.42 9.90
N SER A 16 6.84 -15.75 10.45
CA SER A 16 7.00 -15.69 11.89
C SER A 16 5.93 -14.79 12.46
N SER A 17 4.81 -15.40 12.81
CA SER A 17 3.94 -14.91 13.85
C SER A 17 4.72 -14.96 15.18
N TYR A 18 5.56 -13.97 15.43
CA TYR A 18 6.14 -13.71 16.74
C TYR A 18 5.67 -12.39 17.26
N GLY A 19 4.76 -12.48 18.22
CA GLY A 19 4.28 -11.34 18.96
C GLY A 19 3.21 -11.79 19.94
N GLN A 20 3.49 -12.81 20.77
CA GLN A 20 2.70 -13.02 21.99
C GLN A 20 3.18 -12.01 23.04
N HIS A 21 2.53 -10.86 23.09
CA HIS A 21 2.34 -10.15 24.34
C HIS A 21 0.85 -10.10 24.65
N ASN A 22 0.51 -10.70 25.80
CA ASN A 22 -0.82 -10.77 26.38
C ASN A 22 -1.42 -9.37 26.55
N HIS A 23 -2.28 -8.97 25.61
CA HIS A 23 -3.42 -8.13 25.88
C HIS A 23 -4.64 -8.85 25.29
N SER A 24 -5.69 -8.98 26.11
CA SER A 24 -6.95 -9.57 25.75
C SER A 24 -7.61 -8.80 24.60
N GLN A 25 -7.17 -9.06 23.38
CA GLN A 25 -7.85 -8.64 22.17
C GLN A 25 -8.78 -9.75 21.73
N SER A 26 -10.00 -9.40 21.36
CA SER A 26 -11.01 -10.31 20.86
C SER A 26 -10.44 -11.16 19.71
N LYS A 27 -10.84 -12.42 19.62
CA LYS A 27 -10.41 -13.36 18.58
C LYS A 27 -10.65 -12.88 17.13
N ASP A 28 -11.47 -11.86 16.95
CA ASP A 28 -11.86 -11.30 15.65
C ASP A 28 -10.86 -10.31 15.04
N SER A 29 -9.84 -9.85 15.77
CA SER A 29 -8.87 -8.85 15.29
C SER A 29 -7.63 -9.44 14.57
N LYS A 30 -7.54 -10.76 14.42
CA LYS A 30 -6.34 -11.43 13.89
C LYS A 30 -6.33 -11.67 12.38
N GLU A 31 -7.41 -11.38 11.66
CA GLU A 31 -7.45 -11.50 10.20
C GLU A 31 -7.32 -10.13 9.53
N ILE A 32 -6.18 -9.47 9.73
CA ILE A 32 -5.83 -8.33 8.90
C ILE A 32 -5.51 -8.88 7.51
N ASN A 33 -6.21 -8.34 6.52
CA ASN A 33 -5.97 -8.58 5.11
C ASN A 33 -4.47 -8.37 4.79
N HIS A 34 -3.84 -9.40 4.26
CA HIS A 34 -2.40 -9.42 3.96
C HIS A 34 -1.96 -8.25 3.07
N VAL A 35 -2.79 -7.83 2.10
CA VAL A 35 -2.49 -6.70 1.22
C VAL A 35 -2.56 -5.36 1.97
N LEU A 36 -3.49 -5.22 2.91
CA LEU A 36 -3.51 -4.05 3.80
C LEU A 36 -2.29 -4.01 4.72
N ALA A 37 -1.76 -5.17 5.11
CA ALA A 37 -0.50 -5.25 5.86
C ALA A 37 0.74 -4.84 5.03
N CYS A 38 0.64 -4.87 3.69
CA CYS A 38 1.67 -4.32 2.81
C CYS A 38 1.67 -2.79 2.77
N ARG A 39 0.57 -2.14 3.19
CA ARG A 39 0.54 -0.69 3.39
C ARG A 39 1.35 -0.39 4.65
N SER A 40 2.50 0.21 4.47
CA SER A 40 3.26 0.68 5.61
C SER A 40 2.67 1.99 6.09
N GLY A 41 2.65 2.17 7.38
CA GLY A 41 2.21 3.42 7.97
C GLY A 41 2.97 4.66 7.48
N VAL A 42 2.40 5.82 7.76
CA VAL A 42 3.03 7.12 7.54
C VAL A 42 4.09 7.33 8.62
N ASN A 43 5.30 7.70 8.21
CA ASN A 43 6.27 8.28 9.14
C ASN A 43 6.02 9.76 9.24
N PHE A 44 6.08 10.25 10.44
CA PHE A 44 6.18 11.68 10.65
C PHE A 44 7.56 12.15 10.17
N VAL A 45 7.54 13.09 9.23
CA VAL A 45 8.74 13.77 8.75
C VAL A 45 8.53 15.27 8.91
N ASP A 46 9.34 15.89 9.75
CA ASP A 46 9.26 17.33 10.01
C ASP A 46 9.67 18.15 8.78
N ASN A 47 9.10 19.35 8.69
CA ASN A 47 9.54 20.40 7.75
C ASN A 47 9.47 20.01 6.27
N LEU A 48 8.57 19.11 5.91
CA LEU A 48 8.33 18.81 4.49
C LEU A 48 7.76 20.05 3.78
N PRO A 49 8.17 20.30 2.53
CA PRO A 49 7.57 21.34 1.70
C PRO A 49 6.08 21.06 1.45
N ILE A 50 5.32 22.09 1.06
CA ILE A 50 3.92 21.88 0.63
C ILE A 50 3.91 20.87 -0.52
N PRO A 51 3.03 19.84 -0.48
CA PRO A 51 2.97 18.85 -1.54
C PRO A 51 2.62 19.52 -2.87
N GLN A 52 3.36 19.18 -3.90
CA GLN A 52 3.05 19.65 -5.24
C GLN A 52 1.96 18.79 -5.89
N LEU A 53 1.18 19.38 -6.80
CA LEU A 53 0.31 18.58 -7.66
C LEU A 53 1.18 17.82 -8.67
N MET A 54 1.04 16.49 -8.66
CA MET A 54 1.81 15.56 -9.48
C MET A 54 0.94 15.05 -10.63
N ASN A 55 1.53 14.89 -11.80
CA ASN A 55 0.81 14.38 -12.98
C ASN A 55 0.98 12.86 -13.17
N GLY A 56 2.05 12.30 -12.64
CA GLY A 56 2.47 10.92 -12.86
C GLY A 56 2.15 9.95 -11.71
N VAL A 57 1.11 10.21 -10.92
CA VAL A 57 0.67 9.36 -9.80
C VAL A 57 -0.67 8.67 -10.04
N GLY A 58 -1.07 8.55 -11.31
CA GLY A 58 -2.40 8.07 -11.67
C GLY A 58 -3.45 9.17 -11.50
N HIS A 59 -4.71 8.77 -11.47
CA HIS A 59 -5.81 9.72 -11.27
C HIS A 59 -7.03 9.04 -10.64
N SER A 60 -7.73 9.78 -9.79
CA SER A 60 -9.10 9.56 -9.37
C SER A 60 -9.97 10.67 -9.94
N ASN A 61 -11.21 10.34 -10.26
CA ASN A 61 -12.19 11.29 -10.81
C ASN A 61 -13.39 11.48 -9.88
N LEU A 62 -13.28 11.09 -8.62
CA LEU A 62 -14.35 11.20 -7.66
C LEU A 62 -14.65 12.68 -7.39
N LYS A 63 -15.83 13.11 -7.82
CA LYS A 63 -16.33 14.49 -7.63
C LYS A 63 -16.83 14.67 -6.22
N ILE A 64 -16.31 15.67 -5.50
CA ILE A 64 -16.73 15.98 -4.13
C ILE A 64 -17.49 17.32 -4.07
N ASN A 65 -18.25 17.50 -3.00
CA ASN A 65 -18.96 18.74 -2.76
C ASN A 65 -18.03 19.81 -2.21
N THR A 66 -17.43 20.59 -3.11
CA THR A 66 -16.61 21.76 -2.83
C THR A 66 -16.69 22.77 -3.96
N SER A 67 -16.61 24.04 -3.64
CA SER A 67 -16.46 25.11 -4.65
C SER A 67 -14.98 25.42 -4.98
N SER A 68 -14.04 24.80 -4.23
CA SER A 68 -12.62 25.02 -4.39
C SER A 68 -12.02 24.01 -5.38
N GLU A 69 -11.65 24.47 -6.55
CA GLU A 69 -10.97 23.62 -7.54
C GLU A 69 -9.65 23.02 -7.02
N ILE A 70 -8.93 23.76 -6.20
CA ILE A 70 -7.68 23.27 -5.64
C ILE A 70 -7.90 22.18 -4.60
N THR A 71 -8.96 22.27 -3.80
CA THR A 71 -9.41 21.21 -2.90
C THR A 71 -9.74 19.94 -3.66
N GLN A 72 -10.50 20.06 -4.76
CA GLN A 72 -10.83 18.91 -5.62
C GLN A 72 -9.56 18.24 -6.19
N LYS A 73 -8.57 19.03 -6.63
CA LYS A 73 -7.32 18.50 -7.19
C LYS A 73 -6.50 17.76 -6.15
N TYR A 74 -6.30 18.35 -4.97
CA TYR A 74 -5.57 17.68 -3.89
C TYR A 74 -6.31 16.46 -3.35
N PHE A 75 -7.64 16.50 -3.28
CA PHE A 75 -8.43 15.34 -2.92
C PHE A 75 -8.24 14.19 -3.92
N ASN A 76 -8.37 14.46 -5.22
CA ASN A 76 -8.18 13.44 -6.25
C ASN A 76 -6.74 12.88 -6.23
N GLN A 77 -5.74 13.73 -6.01
CA GLN A 77 -4.37 13.27 -5.84
C GLN A 77 -4.21 12.36 -4.62
N GLY A 78 -4.80 12.74 -3.48
CA GLY A 78 -4.76 11.92 -2.27
C GLY A 78 -5.38 10.55 -2.47
N VAL A 79 -6.55 10.46 -3.13
CA VAL A 79 -7.20 9.17 -3.46
C VAL A 79 -6.32 8.35 -4.41
N SER A 80 -5.74 9.00 -5.43
CA SER A 80 -4.81 8.34 -6.35
C SER A 80 -3.60 7.75 -5.62
N GLN A 81 -3.04 8.51 -4.68
CA GLN A 81 -1.90 8.10 -3.86
C GLN A 81 -2.27 6.97 -2.87
N LEU A 82 -3.51 6.93 -2.35
CA LEU A 82 -4.01 5.78 -1.58
C LEU A 82 -3.98 4.50 -2.44
N HIS A 83 -4.41 4.59 -3.70
CA HIS A 83 -4.35 3.46 -4.63
C HIS A 83 -2.92 3.10 -5.05
N CYS A 84 -1.95 3.96 -4.80
CA CYS A 84 -0.52 3.68 -4.95
C CYS A 84 0.13 3.13 -3.66
N PHE A 85 -0.60 2.95 -2.56
CA PHE A 85 -0.07 2.67 -1.22
C PHE A 85 0.97 3.70 -0.76
N TRP A 86 0.79 4.94 -1.17
CA TRP A 86 1.68 6.05 -0.85
C TRP A 86 1.07 6.95 0.23
N ASP A 87 0.94 6.37 1.41
CA ASP A 87 0.16 6.95 2.50
C ASP A 87 0.69 8.31 2.98
N LEU A 88 2.01 8.54 3.03
CA LEU A 88 2.57 9.84 3.40
C LEU A 88 2.11 10.97 2.45
N GLU A 89 2.20 10.74 1.15
CA GLU A 89 1.76 11.74 0.17
C GLU A 89 0.24 11.90 0.14
N ALA A 90 -0.52 10.81 0.33
CA ALA A 90 -1.96 10.88 0.48
C ALA A 90 -2.36 11.74 1.69
N TYR A 91 -1.74 11.50 2.85
CA TYR A 91 -1.92 12.32 4.05
C TYR A 91 -1.65 13.81 3.77
N ARG A 92 -0.51 14.14 3.15
CA ARG A 92 -0.14 15.52 2.81
C ARG A 92 -1.14 16.17 1.85
N SER A 93 -1.59 15.42 0.83
CA SER A 93 -2.58 15.88 -0.14
C SER A 93 -3.94 16.15 0.52
N PHE A 94 -4.42 15.27 1.40
CA PHE A 94 -5.68 15.51 2.13
C PHE A 94 -5.56 16.68 3.12
N LYS A 95 -4.43 16.85 3.80
CA LYS A 95 -4.18 18.02 4.66
C LYS A 95 -4.24 19.32 3.87
N GLU A 96 -3.65 19.36 2.67
CA GLU A 96 -3.70 20.56 1.81
C GLU A 96 -5.12 20.78 1.25
N ALA A 97 -5.86 19.73 0.91
CA ALA A 97 -7.27 19.83 0.55
C ALA A 97 -8.12 20.44 1.67
N ILE A 98 -7.95 19.99 2.91
CA ILE A 98 -8.65 20.51 4.11
C ILE A 98 -8.30 21.98 4.34
N LYS A 99 -7.05 22.36 4.18
CA LYS A 99 -6.59 23.74 4.36
C LYS A 99 -7.25 24.70 3.36
N ASN A 100 -7.51 24.26 2.14
CA ASN A 100 -8.16 25.05 1.09
C ASN A 100 -9.68 25.06 1.19
N ASP A 101 -10.31 24.04 1.77
CA ASP A 101 -11.73 24.00 2.11
C ASP A 101 -12.00 23.10 3.32
N SER A 102 -12.02 23.69 4.49
CA SER A 102 -12.25 22.97 5.76
C SER A 102 -13.73 22.55 5.97
N THR A 103 -14.62 22.83 5.02
CA THR A 103 -16.03 22.43 5.06
C THR A 103 -16.33 21.23 4.17
N ALA A 104 -15.39 20.83 3.30
CA ALA A 104 -15.53 19.65 2.46
C ALA A 104 -15.40 18.37 3.30
N VAL A 105 -16.34 17.44 3.11
CA VAL A 105 -16.45 16.18 3.87
C VAL A 105 -15.34 15.18 3.50
N MET A 106 -15.17 14.97 2.20
CA MET A 106 -14.34 13.89 1.68
C MET A 106 -12.84 13.99 1.98
N PRO A 107 -12.20 15.18 2.08
CA PRO A 107 -10.83 15.28 2.52
C PRO A 107 -10.59 14.75 3.94
N TYR A 108 -11.52 14.90 4.86
CA TYR A 108 -11.43 14.32 6.21
C TYR A 108 -11.63 12.80 6.19
N TRP A 109 -12.52 12.30 5.33
CA TRP A 109 -12.61 10.86 5.09
C TRP A 109 -11.27 10.29 4.58
N GLY A 110 -10.66 10.94 3.58
CA GLY A 110 -9.38 10.52 3.03
C GLY A 110 -8.26 10.55 4.07
N LEU A 111 -8.22 11.59 4.90
CA LEU A 111 -7.27 11.69 6.00
C LEU A 111 -7.43 10.55 6.99
N LEU A 112 -8.64 10.23 7.43
CA LEU A 112 -8.92 9.10 8.32
C LEU A 112 -8.62 7.76 7.66
N HIS A 113 -8.93 7.61 6.37
CA HIS A 113 -8.60 6.40 5.62
C HIS A 113 -7.08 6.18 5.58
N THR A 114 -6.29 7.24 5.48
CA THR A 114 -4.83 7.17 5.54
C THR A 114 -4.34 6.82 6.95
N LEU A 115 -4.88 7.50 7.98
CA LEU A 115 -4.43 7.38 9.37
C LEU A 115 -5.03 6.16 10.09
N GLY A 116 -6.10 5.56 9.58
CA GLY A 116 -6.78 4.43 10.22
C GLY A 116 -5.93 3.17 10.35
N PHE A 117 -4.91 3.01 9.52
CA PHE A 117 -3.97 1.89 9.55
C PHE A 117 -2.67 2.21 10.30
N ILE A 118 -2.56 3.42 10.85
CA ILE A 118 -1.36 3.91 11.51
C ILE A 118 -1.58 3.93 13.02
N ASN A 119 -0.70 3.26 13.73
CA ASN A 119 -0.62 3.34 15.18
C ASN A 119 0.64 4.13 15.55
N ASN A 120 0.63 5.43 15.27
CA ASN A 120 1.73 6.34 15.58
C ASN A 120 1.17 7.57 16.30
N GLU A 121 1.56 7.76 17.57
CA GLU A 121 1.09 8.84 18.45
C GLU A 121 1.34 10.24 17.87
N GLU A 122 2.31 10.39 16.97
CA GLU A 122 2.61 11.66 16.32
C GLU A 122 1.46 12.18 15.42
N PHE A 123 0.52 11.29 15.05
CA PHE A 123 -0.67 11.63 14.24
C PHE A 123 -1.98 11.68 15.04
N ASP A 124 -1.95 11.42 16.34
CA ASP A 124 -3.17 11.34 17.16
C ASP A 124 -3.97 12.64 17.14
N GLU A 125 -3.30 13.80 17.23
CA GLU A 125 -3.99 15.11 17.16
C GLU A 125 -4.72 15.31 15.84
N ASP A 126 -4.08 14.99 14.71
CA ASP A 126 -4.70 15.11 13.38
C ASP A 126 -5.85 14.14 13.22
N LYS A 127 -5.72 12.93 13.75
CA LYS A 127 -6.74 11.90 13.72
C LYS A 127 -7.96 12.30 14.54
N GLU A 128 -7.77 12.74 15.78
CA GLU A 128 -8.86 13.22 16.66
C GLU A 128 -9.58 14.44 16.08
N LEU A 129 -8.81 15.39 15.53
CA LEU A 129 -9.37 16.55 14.85
C LEU A 129 -10.22 16.13 13.65
N ALA A 130 -9.72 15.20 12.83
CA ALA A 130 -10.43 14.71 11.65
C ALA A 130 -11.73 13.98 12.04
N ILE A 131 -11.70 13.12 13.06
CA ILE A 131 -12.89 12.44 13.59
C ILE A 131 -13.93 13.45 14.06
N THR A 132 -13.52 14.43 14.87
CA THR A 132 -14.40 15.45 15.41
C THR A 132 -15.05 16.29 14.29
N LYS A 133 -14.25 16.72 13.33
CA LYS A 133 -14.73 17.49 12.17
C LYS A 133 -15.67 16.67 11.30
N LEU A 134 -15.28 15.45 10.98
CA LEU A 134 -16.10 14.59 10.13
C LEU A 134 -17.44 14.23 10.76
N LYS A 135 -17.50 13.95 12.07
CA LYS A 135 -18.74 13.74 12.83
C LYS A 135 -19.71 14.94 12.71
N HIS A 136 -19.18 16.16 12.75
CA HIS A 136 -20.02 17.36 12.59
C HIS A 136 -20.46 17.58 11.14
N LEU A 137 -19.57 17.38 10.18
CA LEU A 137 -19.85 17.63 8.77
C LEU A 137 -20.79 16.59 8.18
N VAL A 138 -20.71 15.32 8.60
CA VAL A 138 -21.54 14.23 8.09
C VAL A 138 -23.04 14.42 8.36
N GLU A 139 -23.42 15.20 9.39
CA GLU A 139 -24.81 15.51 9.71
C GLU A 139 -25.50 16.29 8.56
N LYS A 140 -24.70 17.05 7.80
CA LYS A 140 -25.20 17.88 6.68
C LYS A 140 -24.84 17.28 5.31
N ALA A 141 -24.02 16.22 5.30
CA ALA A 141 -23.64 15.55 4.07
C ALA A 141 -24.81 14.70 3.55
N ASN A 142 -24.82 14.47 2.25
CA ASN A 142 -25.81 13.64 1.58
C ASN A 142 -25.16 12.70 0.56
N GLY A 143 -25.97 11.82 -0.02
CA GLY A 143 -25.53 10.93 -1.08
C GLY A 143 -24.32 10.08 -0.69
N PHE A 144 -23.39 9.89 -1.63
CA PHE A 144 -22.23 9.03 -1.46
C PHE A 144 -21.25 9.55 -0.39
N GLU A 145 -21.10 10.88 -0.24
CA GLU A 145 -20.18 11.44 0.76
C GLU A 145 -20.57 11.05 2.18
N ALA A 146 -21.86 11.07 2.48
CA ALA A 146 -22.38 10.65 3.79
C ALA A 146 -22.11 9.15 4.05
N MET A 147 -22.16 8.32 3.00
CA MET A 147 -21.89 6.88 3.12
C MET A 147 -20.40 6.60 3.38
N TYR A 148 -19.51 7.23 2.61
CA TYR A 148 -18.06 7.15 2.86
C TYR A 148 -17.70 7.60 4.27
N ALA A 149 -18.22 8.77 4.68
CA ALA A 149 -17.92 9.35 5.99
C ALA A 149 -18.42 8.49 7.16
N LYS A 150 -19.67 7.99 7.08
CA LYS A 150 -20.23 7.09 8.11
C LYS A 150 -19.46 5.78 8.20
N GLY A 151 -19.06 5.22 7.07
CA GLY A 151 -18.29 3.98 7.04
C GLY A 151 -16.94 4.10 7.72
N ILE A 152 -16.17 5.16 7.43
CA ILE A 152 -14.85 5.35 8.05
C ILE A 152 -14.98 5.68 9.54
N LEU A 153 -16.00 6.44 9.94
CA LEU A 153 -16.26 6.74 11.35
C LEU A 153 -16.63 5.48 12.14
N ASP A 154 -17.45 4.59 11.56
CA ASP A 154 -17.77 3.29 12.18
C ASP A 154 -16.53 2.43 12.35
N MET A 155 -15.67 2.38 11.35
CA MET A 155 -14.39 1.64 11.44
C MET A 155 -13.49 2.22 12.54
N GLU A 156 -13.39 3.55 12.65
CA GLU A 156 -12.60 4.19 13.70
C GLU A 156 -13.15 3.94 15.11
N GLU A 157 -14.48 3.91 15.27
CA GLU A 157 -15.11 3.66 16.55
C GLU A 157 -15.04 2.20 16.97
N THR A 158 -15.33 1.28 16.06
CA THR A 158 -15.39 -0.16 16.35
C THR A 158 -14.03 -0.87 16.26
N LYS A 159 -13.05 -0.23 15.63
CA LYS A 159 -11.77 -0.83 15.24
C LYS A 159 -11.95 -2.13 14.42
N ASN A 160 -13.05 -2.22 13.68
CA ASN A 160 -13.41 -3.37 12.87
C ASN A 160 -13.84 -2.91 11.46
N PRO A 161 -13.21 -3.44 10.40
CA PRO A 161 -13.53 -3.04 9.03
C PRO A 161 -14.88 -3.56 8.52
N LYS A 162 -15.55 -4.49 9.22
CA LYS A 162 -16.82 -5.09 8.75
C LYS A 162 -17.91 -4.06 8.45
N GLY A 163 -18.07 -3.07 9.33
CA GLY A 163 -19.03 -1.98 9.10
C GLY A 163 -18.67 -1.13 7.89
N TYR A 164 -17.40 -0.82 7.71
CA TYR A 164 -16.90 -0.09 6.54
C TYR A 164 -17.10 -0.88 5.24
N ILE A 165 -16.75 -2.15 5.22
CA ILE A 165 -17.01 -3.06 4.08
C ILE A 165 -18.48 -3.02 3.69
N LYS A 166 -19.40 -3.12 4.68
CA LYS A 166 -20.83 -3.03 4.44
C LYS A 166 -21.25 -1.71 3.83
N GLN A 167 -20.67 -0.60 4.25
CA GLN A 167 -20.95 0.72 3.65
C GLN A 167 -20.40 0.80 2.22
N LEU A 168 -19.24 0.22 1.95
CA LEU A 168 -18.70 0.14 0.58
C LEU A 168 -19.58 -0.73 -0.33
N GLU A 169 -20.13 -1.85 0.17
CA GLU A 169 -21.12 -2.66 -0.57
C GLU A 169 -22.38 -1.84 -0.92
N ASN A 170 -22.90 -1.08 0.05
CA ASN A 170 -24.04 -0.18 -0.17
C ASN A 170 -23.70 0.92 -1.19
N LEU A 171 -22.49 1.50 -1.12
CA LEU A 171 -22.01 2.48 -2.09
C LEU A 171 -21.98 1.90 -3.50
N VAL A 172 -21.34 0.76 -3.69
CA VAL A 172 -21.26 0.07 -4.99
C VAL A 172 -22.65 -0.29 -5.53
N HIS A 173 -23.59 -0.66 -4.65
CA HIS A 173 -24.97 -0.94 -5.05
C HIS A 173 -25.71 0.32 -5.51
N GLN A 174 -25.56 1.45 -4.80
CA GLN A 174 -26.27 2.71 -5.11
C GLN A 174 -25.56 3.53 -6.19
N TYR A 175 -24.23 3.44 -6.27
CA TYR A 175 -23.37 4.18 -7.18
C TYR A 175 -22.44 3.21 -7.94
N PRO A 176 -22.99 2.38 -8.84
CA PRO A 176 -22.20 1.33 -9.52
C PRO A 176 -21.09 1.87 -10.43
N GLU A 177 -21.10 3.15 -10.76
CA GLU A 177 -20.03 3.82 -11.53
C GLU A 177 -18.85 4.25 -10.63
N ASP A 178 -19.00 4.22 -9.29
CA ASP A 178 -17.94 4.63 -8.38
C ASP A 178 -16.80 3.60 -8.37
N THR A 179 -15.79 3.89 -9.19
CA THR A 179 -14.60 3.05 -9.34
C THR A 179 -13.81 2.96 -8.05
N ASP A 180 -13.69 4.08 -7.31
CA ASP A 180 -12.90 4.12 -6.07
C ASP A 180 -13.57 3.29 -4.97
N ALA A 181 -14.91 3.33 -4.86
CA ALA A 181 -15.66 2.47 -3.94
C ALA A 181 -15.44 0.98 -4.25
N LYS A 182 -15.50 0.58 -5.53
CA LYS A 182 -15.23 -0.80 -5.95
C LYS A 182 -13.78 -1.21 -5.63
N LEU A 183 -12.81 -0.31 -5.86
CA LEU A 183 -11.40 -0.58 -5.55
C LEU A 183 -11.18 -0.76 -4.05
N PHE A 184 -11.73 0.12 -3.21
CA PHE A 184 -11.64 -0.04 -1.75
C PHE A 184 -12.37 -1.30 -1.29
N LEU A 185 -13.53 -1.61 -1.85
CA LEU A 185 -14.25 -2.84 -1.53
C LEU A 185 -13.44 -4.09 -1.91
N ALA A 186 -12.80 -4.09 -3.08
CA ALA A 186 -11.91 -5.17 -3.49
C ALA A 186 -10.72 -5.29 -2.54
N LEU A 187 -10.06 -4.18 -2.21
CA LEU A 187 -8.91 -4.14 -1.30
C LEU A 187 -9.24 -4.72 0.08
N PHE A 188 -10.37 -4.32 0.68
CA PHE A 188 -10.78 -4.80 2.00
C PHE A 188 -11.23 -6.27 2.02
N ASN A 189 -11.59 -6.83 0.86
CA ASN A 189 -11.92 -8.24 0.69
C ASN A 189 -10.74 -9.12 0.23
N MET A 190 -9.57 -8.54 -0.01
CA MET A 190 -8.38 -9.25 -0.49
C MET A 190 -7.64 -9.95 0.66
N ALA A 191 -8.28 -10.96 1.25
CA ALA A 191 -7.81 -11.63 2.48
C ALA A 191 -6.66 -12.64 2.25
N GLY A 192 -6.30 -12.92 0.98
CA GLY A 192 -5.25 -13.88 0.64
C GLY A 192 -5.71 -15.34 0.64
N TYR A 193 -4.76 -16.24 0.81
CA TYR A 193 -4.95 -17.69 0.76
C TYR A 193 -4.54 -18.33 2.09
N ASP A 194 -5.09 -19.51 2.38
CA ASP A 194 -4.65 -20.35 3.49
C ASP A 194 -3.37 -21.15 3.13
N GLU A 195 -2.93 -22.03 4.05
CA GLU A 195 -1.72 -22.85 3.84
C GLU A 195 -1.88 -23.88 2.71
N GLU A 196 -3.09 -24.30 2.41
CA GLU A 196 -3.44 -25.20 1.31
C GLU A 196 -3.75 -24.46 -0.02
N MET A 197 -3.50 -23.13 -0.05
CA MET A 197 -3.79 -22.28 -1.21
C MET A 197 -5.27 -22.13 -1.55
N ASN A 198 -6.18 -22.37 -0.58
CA ASN A 198 -7.59 -22.03 -0.76
C ASN A 198 -7.81 -20.54 -0.52
N PRO A 199 -8.66 -19.87 -1.30
CA PRO A 199 -8.95 -18.47 -1.11
C PRO A 199 -9.72 -18.27 0.22
N LYS A 200 -9.26 -17.34 1.05
CA LYS A 200 -9.96 -16.93 2.27
C LYS A 200 -11.24 -16.15 1.94
N GLU A 201 -12.10 -15.96 2.95
CA GLU A 201 -13.36 -15.23 2.79
C GLU A 201 -13.12 -13.84 2.17
N GLY A 202 -13.91 -13.49 1.17
CA GLY A 202 -13.80 -12.23 0.43
C GLY A 202 -12.89 -12.28 -0.80
N MET A 203 -11.89 -13.18 -0.85
CA MET A 203 -10.88 -13.21 -1.92
C MET A 203 -11.47 -13.40 -3.31
N ILE A 204 -12.45 -14.30 -3.46
CA ILE A 204 -13.16 -14.54 -4.73
C ILE A 204 -14.02 -13.32 -5.12
N TYR A 205 -14.62 -12.65 -4.14
CA TYR A 205 -15.41 -11.45 -4.39
C TYR A 205 -14.53 -10.28 -4.84
N SER A 206 -13.36 -10.10 -4.22
CA SER A 206 -12.34 -9.14 -4.66
C SER A 206 -11.94 -9.40 -6.11
N GLU A 207 -11.65 -10.66 -6.46
CA GLU A 207 -11.30 -11.05 -7.82
C GLU A 207 -12.40 -10.69 -8.83
N TYR A 208 -13.67 -10.96 -8.48
CA TYR A 208 -14.80 -10.62 -9.33
C TYR A 208 -14.91 -9.11 -9.59
N LEU A 209 -14.77 -8.29 -8.54
CA LEU A 209 -14.78 -6.83 -8.65
C LEU A 209 -13.64 -6.31 -9.52
N LEU A 210 -12.44 -6.84 -9.34
CA LEU A 210 -11.28 -6.43 -10.14
C LEU A 210 -11.38 -6.86 -11.59
N LYS A 211 -11.91 -8.05 -11.89
CA LYS A 211 -12.19 -8.50 -13.27
C LYS A 211 -13.22 -7.62 -13.99
N ASP A 212 -14.23 -7.12 -13.26
CA ASP A 212 -15.18 -6.13 -13.79
C ASP A 212 -14.48 -4.79 -14.08
N LEU A 213 -13.67 -4.32 -13.13
CA LEU A 213 -12.93 -3.07 -13.26
C LEU A 213 -11.88 -3.09 -14.37
N LEU A 214 -11.19 -4.21 -14.59
CA LEU A 214 -10.25 -4.35 -15.72
C LEU A 214 -10.95 -4.15 -17.08
N LYS A 215 -12.22 -4.53 -17.20
CA LYS A 215 -13.02 -4.34 -18.43
C LYS A 215 -13.56 -2.92 -18.55
N THR A 216 -14.03 -2.34 -17.45
CA THR A 216 -14.72 -1.04 -17.44
C THR A 216 -13.77 0.15 -17.27
N ASN A 217 -12.65 -0.04 -16.60
CA ASN A 217 -11.67 0.98 -16.25
C ASN A 217 -10.21 0.57 -16.59
N PRO A 218 -9.91 0.13 -17.82
CA PRO A 218 -8.62 -0.48 -18.19
C PRO A 218 -7.41 0.46 -18.16
N LYS A 219 -7.63 1.74 -17.86
CA LYS A 219 -6.56 2.75 -17.73
C LYS A 219 -6.41 3.27 -16.29
N ASN A 220 -7.08 2.64 -15.33
CA ASN A 220 -6.96 3.04 -13.94
C ASN A 220 -5.78 2.29 -13.27
N HIS A 221 -4.82 3.02 -12.72
CA HIS A 221 -3.62 2.44 -12.09
C HIS A 221 -3.96 1.57 -10.88
N GLY A 222 -4.94 1.97 -10.04
CA GLY A 222 -5.38 1.21 -8.88
C GLY A 222 -5.94 -0.16 -9.25
N VAL A 223 -6.65 -0.26 -10.38
CA VAL A 223 -7.19 -1.52 -10.90
C VAL A 223 -6.07 -2.52 -11.20
N HIS A 224 -5.06 -2.10 -11.96
CA HIS A 224 -3.93 -2.95 -12.30
C HIS A 224 -3.03 -3.26 -11.12
N HIS A 225 -2.85 -2.30 -10.22
CA HIS A 225 -2.10 -2.48 -8.98
C HIS A 225 -2.73 -3.58 -8.10
N TYR A 226 -4.03 -3.46 -7.84
CA TYR A 226 -4.74 -4.43 -7.01
C TYR A 226 -4.88 -5.79 -7.72
N TRP A 227 -5.00 -5.80 -9.05
CA TRP A 227 -4.99 -7.04 -9.80
C TRP A 227 -3.67 -7.81 -9.68
N ILE A 228 -2.53 -7.12 -9.67
CA ILE A 228 -1.23 -7.74 -9.40
C ILE A 228 -1.22 -8.37 -8.00
N HIS A 229 -1.64 -7.64 -6.96
CA HIS A 229 -1.71 -8.20 -5.61
C HIS A 229 -2.69 -9.36 -5.47
N GLN A 230 -3.80 -9.33 -6.21
CA GLN A 230 -4.78 -10.42 -6.24
C GLN A 230 -4.18 -11.71 -6.79
N MET A 231 -3.32 -11.60 -7.83
CA MET A 231 -2.84 -12.73 -8.61
C MET A 231 -1.42 -13.19 -8.25
N GLU A 232 -0.59 -12.34 -7.66
CA GLU A 232 0.85 -12.60 -7.48
C GLU A 232 1.19 -13.90 -6.73
N ASN A 233 0.31 -14.37 -5.85
CA ASN A 233 0.55 -15.55 -5.03
C ASN A 233 -0.08 -16.84 -5.59
N CYS A 234 -1.13 -16.75 -6.40
CA CYS A 234 -1.78 -17.92 -6.98
C CYS A 234 -1.45 -18.13 -8.46
N CYS A 235 -1.55 -17.10 -9.24
CA CYS A 235 -1.68 -17.18 -10.69
C CYS A 235 -1.00 -15.97 -11.36
N PRO A 236 0.34 -15.74 -11.15
CA PRO A 236 1.02 -14.51 -11.56
C PRO A 236 0.94 -14.27 -13.08
N GLU A 237 0.81 -15.33 -13.90
CA GLU A 237 0.65 -15.21 -15.34
C GLU A 237 -0.60 -14.43 -15.74
N GLU A 238 -1.68 -14.50 -14.95
CA GLU A 238 -2.93 -13.76 -15.21
C GLU A 238 -2.76 -12.24 -15.02
N ALA A 239 -1.72 -11.81 -14.31
CA ALA A 239 -1.40 -10.38 -14.10
C ALA A 239 -0.37 -9.81 -15.08
N LEU A 240 0.13 -10.59 -16.06
CA LEU A 240 1.17 -10.13 -17.00
C LEU A 240 0.75 -8.90 -17.80
N GLU A 241 -0.50 -8.83 -18.25
CA GLU A 241 -1.00 -7.66 -18.98
C GLU A 241 -0.96 -6.42 -18.09
N SER A 242 -1.42 -6.53 -16.84
CA SER A 242 -1.36 -5.46 -15.84
C SER A 242 0.08 -5.05 -15.54
N ALA A 243 0.99 -6.00 -15.38
CA ALA A 243 2.41 -5.71 -15.16
C ALA A 243 3.04 -4.94 -16.33
N ASN A 244 2.67 -5.26 -17.57
CA ASN A 244 3.23 -4.59 -18.76
C ASN A 244 2.78 -3.12 -18.92
N ILE A 245 1.64 -2.72 -18.36
CA ILE A 245 1.09 -1.37 -18.58
C ILE A 245 1.14 -0.48 -17.33
N LEU A 246 1.23 -1.06 -16.13
CA LEU A 246 1.05 -0.34 -14.86
C LEU A 246 2.04 0.81 -14.68
N GLU A 247 3.32 0.63 -15.01
CA GLU A 247 4.35 1.69 -14.92
C GLU A 247 3.91 2.95 -15.70
N SER A 248 3.29 2.79 -16.86
CA SER A 248 2.87 3.91 -17.70
C SER A 248 1.68 4.71 -17.12
N LEU A 249 0.91 4.11 -16.21
CA LEU A 249 -0.27 4.73 -15.62
C LEU A 249 0.06 5.63 -14.42
N ALA A 250 1.13 5.35 -13.70
CA ALA A 250 1.59 6.17 -12.58
C ALA A 250 3.14 6.15 -12.43
N PRO A 251 3.88 6.71 -13.40
CA PRO A 251 5.34 6.60 -13.51
C PRO A 251 6.11 7.35 -12.42
N GLU A 252 5.47 8.25 -11.67
CA GLU A 252 6.10 8.99 -10.56
C GLU A 252 5.88 8.35 -9.19
N SER A 253 5.11 7.25 -9.11
CA SER A 253 4.96 6.45 -7.89
C SER A 253 5.95 5.30 -7.89
N GLY A 254 6.92 5.32 -6.98
CA GLY A 254 7.94 4.26 -6.87
C GLY A 254 7.32 2.89 -6.65
N HIS A 255 6.28 2.78 -5.80
CA HIS A 255 5.59 1.52 -5.57
C HIS A 255 4.86 0.99 -6.81
N ILE A 256 4.19 1.86 -7.57
CA ILE A 256 3.53 1.45 -8.82
C ILE A 256 4.55 0.96 -9.86
N VAL A 257 5.70 1.63 -9.95
CA VAL A 257 6.79 1.22 -10.85
C VAL A 257 7.44 -0.09 -10.36
N HIS A 258 7.44 -0.37 -9.07
CA HIS A 258 7.95 -1.60 -8.47
C HIS A 258 7.06 -2.83 -8.76
N MET A 259 5.74 -2.67 -8.75
CA MET A 259 4.77 -3.77 -8.78
C MET A 259 4.88 -4.74 -9.98
N PRO A 260 5.18 -4.31 -11.20
CA PRO A 260 5.45 -5.26 -12.30
C PRO A 260 6.58 -6.24 -11.99
N GLY A 261 7.55 -5.80 -11.18
CA GLY A 261 8.67 -6.64 -10.73
C GLY A 261 8.21 -7.87 -9.94
N HIS A 262 7.14 -7.78 -9.17
CA HIS A 262 6.54 -8.93 -8.47
C HIS A 262 6.15 -10.04 -9.44
N ILE A 263 5.45 -9.68 -10.51
CA ILE A 263 4.96 -10.65 -11.50
C ILE A 263 6.14 -11.25 -12.27
N TYR A 264 7.06 -10.42 -12.76
CA TYR A 264 8.25 -10.91 -13.47
C TYR A 264 9.09 -11.84 -12.60
N TYR A 265 9.26 -11.51 -11.31
CA TYR A 265 9.95 -12.36 -10.33
C TYR A 265 9.24 -13.71 -10.16
N LYS A 266 7.92 -13.70 -9.97
CA LYS A 266 7.12 -14.92 -9.74
C LYS A 266 7.09 -15.87 -10.94
N ILE A 267 7.13 -15.35 -12.17
CA ILE A 267 7.19 -16.18 -13.38
C ILE A 267 8.62 -16.54 -13.80
N GLY A 268 9.65 -16.14 -13.03
CA GLY A 268 11.05 -16.46 -13.29
C GLY A 268 11.75 -15.58 -14.32
N ASP A 269 11.14 -14.46 -14.76
CA ASP A 269 11.81 -13.44 -15.60
C ASP A 269 12.60 -12.48 -14.72
N TYR A 270 13.62 -13.02 -14.03
CA TYR A 270 14.42 -12.26 -13.04
C TYR A 270 15.13 -11.06 -13.66
N LYS A 271 15.44 -11.12 -14.95
CA LYS A 271 16.06 -9.97 -15.63
C LYS A 271 15.08 -8.80 -15.72
N LYS A 272 13.82 -9.03 -16.16
CA LYS A 272 12.82 -7.96 -16.19
C LYS A 272 12.46 -7.47 -14.79
N ALA A 273 12.36 -8.37 -13.82
CA ALA A 273 12.13 -8.01 -12.43
C ALA A 273 13.23 -7.07 -11.90
N HIS A 274 14.50 -7.40 -12.13
CA HIS A 274 15.65 -6.56 -11.80
C HIS A 274 15.54 -5.17 -12.42
N ASP A 275 15.33 -5.12 -13.74
CA ASP A 275 15.25 -3.86 -14.47
C ASP A 275 14.10 -2.97 -13.92
N GLN A 276 12.99 -3.58 -13.50
CA GLN A 276 11.84 -2.90 -12.94
C GLN A 276 12.12 -2.36 -11.53
N PHE A 277 12.73 -3.17 -10.66
CA PHE A 277 13.12 -2.73 -9.32
C PHE A 277 14.17 -1.60 -9.35
N ILE A 278 15.11 -1.64 -10.31
CA ILE A 278 16.06 -0.53 -10.52
C ILE A 278 15.36 0.76 -10.97
N LYS A 279 14.34 0.68 -11.81
CA LYS A 279 13.53 1.86 -12.19
C LYS A 279 12.81 2.44 -10.97
N ALA A 280 12.14 1.59 -10.18
CA ALA A 280 11.45 2.01 -8.96
C ALA A 280 12.41 2.71 -7.97
N MET A 281 13.60 2.14 -7.76
CA MET A 281 14.64 2.76 -6.93
C MET A 281 15.03 4.17 -7.41
N LYS A 282 15.08 4.41 -8.73
CA LYS A 282 15.37 5.74 -9.30
C LYS A 282 14.23 6.72 -9.06
N VAL A 283 12.99 6.28 -9.22
CA VAL A 283 11.80 7.10 -8.96
C VAL A 283 11.79 7.55 -7.50
N ASP A 284 11.97 6.61 -6.58
CA ASP A 284 12.02 6.90 -5.15
C ASP A 284 13.20 7.81 -4.78
N SER A 285 14.40 7.58 -5.37
CA SER A 285 15.57 8.44 -5.12
C SER A 285 15.33 9.87 -5.58
N THR A 286 14.64 10.05 -6.71
CA THR A 286 14.27 11.38 -7.21
C THR A 286 13.26 12.06 -6.28
N TYR A 287 12.23 11.32 -5.85
CA TYR A 287 11.25 11.80 -4.89
C TYR A 287 11.92 12.21 -3.57
N MET A 288 12.74 11.34 -2.97
CA MET A 288 13.44 11.63 -1.72
C MET A 288 14.31 12.88 -1.81
N SER A 289 15.04 13.04 -2.90
CA SER A 289 15.85 14.24 -3.15
C SER A 289 15.01 15.50 -3.25
N ASN A 290 13.88 15.46 -3.97
CA ASN A 290 13.01 16.61 -4.17
C ASN A 290 12.26 17.02 -2.89
N GLN A 291 11.94 16.06 -2.02
CA GLN A 291 11.17 16.29 -0.80
C GLN A 291 12.04 16.38 0.46
N ASN A 292 13.36 16.19 0.34
CA ASN A 292 14.29 16.12 1.45
C ASN A 292 13.90 15.02 2.48
N ILE A 293 13.49 13.86 1.96
CA ILE A 293 13.14 12.66 2.72
C ILE A 293 14.33 11.70 2.73
N THR A 294 14.60 11.08 3.86
CA THR A 294 15.68 10.10 3.97
C THR A 294 15.23 8.71 3.51
N GLU A 295 16.20 7.82 3.23
CA GLU A 295 15.91 6.44 2.83
C GLU A 295 15.10 5.68 3.90
N ILE A 296 15.34 5.98 5.18
CA ILE A 296 14.65 5.35 6.32
C ILE A 296 13.18 5.78 6.37
N ASP A 297 12.88 7.01 5.94
CA ASP A 297 11.53 7.56 5.97
C ASP A 297 10.71 7.17 4.72
N ASN A 298 11.34 6.57 3.71
CA ASN A 298 10.66 6.06 2.53
C ASN A 298 10.55 4.52 2.57
N TRP A 299 9.44 4.02 3.11
CA TRP A 299 9.23 2.58 3.22
C TRP A 299 9.29 1.86 1.87
N ASN A 300 8.74 2.49 0.82
CA ASN A 300 8.72 1.89 -0.50
C ASN A 300 10.13 1.65 -1.05
N TYR A 301 11.05 2.58 -0.77
CA TYR A 301 12.44 2.41 -1.13
C TYR A 301 13.08 1.20 -0.44
N ILE A 302 12.85 1.03 0.87
CA ILE A 302 13.34 -0.11 1.65
C ILE A 302 12.70 -1.40 1.15
N HIS A 303 11.39 -1.40 0.94
CA HIS A 303 10.64 -2.52 0.38
C HIS A 303 11.18 -2.94 -0.98
N ASN A 304 11.41 -1.99 -1.87
CA ASN A 304 11.99 -2.25 -3.19
C ASN A 304 13.41 -2.82 -3.11
N LEU A 305 14.24 -2.34 -2.18
CA LEU A 305 15.58 -2.89 -1.97
C LEU A 305 15.54 -4.36 -1.51
N ASN A 306 14.58 -4.76 -0.69
CA ASN A 306 14.41 -6.16 -0.28
C ASN A 306 14.07 -7.06 -1.48
N TYR A 307 13.17 -6.59 -2.36
CA TYR A 307 12.84 -7.35 -3.57
C TYR A 307 14.00 -7.42 -4.56
N LEU A 308 14.72 -6.33 -4.73
CA LEU A 308 15.91 -6.28 -5.57
C LEU A 308 16.99 -7.24 -5.06
N LEU A 309 17.20 -7.28 -3.74
CA LEU A 309 18.11 -8.22 -3.10
C LEU A 309 17.68 -9.68 -3.32
N ALA A 310 16.40 -10.00 -3.07
CA ALA A 310 15.85 -11.33 -3.30
C ALA A 310 15.98 -11.74 -4.78
N ASN A 311 15.74 -10.83 -5.70
CA ASN A 311 15.90 -11.05 -7.12
C ASN A 311 17.36 -11.30 -7.51
N CYS A 312 18.31 -10.54 -6.95
CA CYS A 312 19.74 -10.76 -7.17
C CYS A 312 20.20 -12.15 -6.72
N ALA A 313 19.63 -12.65 -5.62
CA ALA A 313 19.91 -14.01 -5.14
C ALA A 313 19.43 -15.09 -6.13
N GLN A 314 18.26 -14.90 -6.75
CA GLN A 314 17.72 -15.84 -7.75
C GLN A 314 18.42 -15.74 -9.10
N ASP A 315 18.84 -14.53 -9.52
CA ASP A 315 19.47 -14.26 -10.82
C ASP A 315 21.01 -14.47 -10.79
N GLY A 316 21.58 -14.92 -9.68
CA GLY A 316 23.01 -15.14 -9.52
C GLY A 316 23.85 -13.86 -9.50
N ARG A 317 23.27 -12.69 -9.22
CA ARG A 317 23.96 -11.40 -9.12
C ARG A 317 24.54 -11.18 -7.72
N TYR A 318 25.36 -12.12 -7.27
CA TYR A 318 25.86 -12.16 -5.90
C TYR A 318 26.49 -10.84 -5.42
N ASN A 319 27.47 -10.31 -6.18
CA ASN A 319 28.17 -9.08 -5.78
C ASN A 319 27.26 -7.84 -5.74
N GLU A 320 26.23 -7.80 -6.55
CA GLU A 320 25.24 -6.73 -6.56
C GLU A 320 24.28 -6.88 -5.39
N GLY A 321 23.76 -8.08 -5.16
CA GLY A 321 22.90 -8.39 -4.03
C GLY A 321 23.57 -8.07 -2.69
N LEU A 322 24.84 -8.42 -2.54
CA LEU A 322 25.61 -8.12 -1.33
C LEU A 322 25.71 -6.60 -1.05
N LYS A 323 25.83 -5.76 -2.09
CA LYS A 323 25.79 -4.30 -1.90
C LYS A 323 24.44 -3.80 -1.35
N TYR A 324 23.33 -4.36 -1.85
CA TYR A 324 22.00 -4.00 -1.33
C TYR A 324 21.79 -4.52 0.08
N ALA A 325 22.28 -5.72 0.37
CA ALA A 325 22.25 -6.29 1.71
C ALA A 325 22.95 -5.39 2.73
N HIS A 326 24.21 -5.00 2.44
CA HIS A 326 24.95 -4.07 3.31
C HIS A 326 24.29 -2.67 3.40
N ARG A 327 23.62 -2.22 2.34
CA ARG A 327 22.87 -0.96 2.39
C ARG A 327 21.71 -1.04 3.37
N LEU A 328 20.94 -2.13 3.35
CA LEU A 328 19.84 -2.38 4.30
C LEU A 328 20.37 -2.51 5.75
N GLU A 329 21.48 -3.25 5.95
CA GLU A 329 22.13 -3.38 7.25
C GLU A 329 22.57 -2.02 7.83
N ASN A 330 23.16 -1.16 7.01
CA ASN A 330 23.58 0.18 7.41
C ASN A 330 22.37 1.07 7.79
N MET A 331 21.24 0.95 7.09
CA MET A 331 20.00 1.67 7.47
C MET A 331 19.52 1.27 8.85
N VAL A 332 19.53 -0.04 9.16
CA VAL A 332 19.14 -0.56 10.48
C VAL A 332 20.01 0.00 11.59
N SER A 333 21.33 0.08 11.36
CA SER A 333 22.29 0.55 12.38
C SER A 333 22.13 2.03 12.74
N VAL A 334 21.53 2.82 11.84
CA VAL A 334 21.30 4.27 12.02
C VAL A 334 19.89 4.59 12.50
N ALA A 335 18.93 3.66 12.32
CA ALA A 335 17.53 3.90 12.63
C ALA A 335 17.27 3.95 14.14
N SER A 336 17.15 5.15 14.69
CA SER A 336 16.69 5.38 16.07
C SER A 336 15.17 5.25 16.24
N ARG A 337 14.41 5.08 15.14
CA ARG A 337 12.94 5.09 15.07
C ARG A 337 12.39 3.85 14.37
N ILE A 338 12.83 2.66 14.77
CA ILE A 338 12.26 1.41 14.24
C ILE A 338 11.00 1.09 15.02
N ASP A 339 9.83 1.32 14.42
CA ASP A 339 8.61 0.73 14.93
C ASP A 339 8.54 -0.78 14.62
N MET A 340 7.66 -1.50 15.32
CA MET A 340 7.56 -2.96 15.19
C MET A 340 7.14 -3.42 13.78
N HIS A 341 6.43 -2.62 13.01
CA HIS A 341 5.99 -2.97 11.66
C HIS A 341 7.13 -2.87 10.64
N ARG A 342 8.07 -1.95 10.85
CA ARG A 342 9.29 -1.81 10.04
C ARG A 342 10.39 -2.75 10.47
N GLY A 343 10.38 -3.19 11.72
CA GLY A 343 11.35 -4.14 12.26
C GLY A 343 11.51 -5.38 11.38
N ALA A 344 10.44 -5.88 10.75
CA ALA A 344 10.51 -7.03 9.87
C ALA A 344 11.36 -6.78 8.61
N TYR A 345 11.23 -5.63 7.96
CA TYR A 345 12.05 -5.27 6.79
C TYR A 345 13.51 -5.04 7.17
N PHE A 346 13.75 -4.37 8.28
CA PHE A 346 15.09 -4.17 8.79
C PHE A 346 15.74 -5.47 9.26
N TYR A 347 14.97 -6.36 9.89
CA TYR A 347 15.46 -7.67 10.32
C TYR A 347 15.93 -8.52 9.13
N GLN A 348 15.22 -8.46 8.00
CA GLN A 348 15.67 -9.07 6.75
C GLN A 348 17.01 -8.48 6.28
N GLY A 349 17.21 -7.16 6.42
CA GLY A 349 18.47 -6.48 6.12
C GLY A 349 19.64 -6.95 6.97
N ILE A 350 19.41 -7.41 8.19
CA ILE A 350 20.48 -7.98 9.07
C ILE A 350 20.78 -9.43 8.71
N ILE A 351 19.75 -10.24 8.48
CA ILE A 351 19.91 -11.69 8.23
C ILE A 351 20.37 -11.97 6.81
N THR A 352 19.88 -11.24 5.84
CA THR A 352 20.11 -11.53 4.43
C THR A 352 21.59 -11.37 4.02
N PRO A 353 22.36 -10.36 4.51
CA PRO A 353 23.79 -10.32 4.27
C PRO A 353 24.49 -11.59 4.77
N ALA A 354 24.19 -12.01 5.99
CA ALA A 354 24.78 -13.23 6.57
C ALA A 354 24.44 -14.49 5.74
N ILE A 355 23.22 -14.58 5.21
CA ILE A 355 22.81 -15.69 4.34
C ILE A 355 23.52 -15.64 2.99
N MET A 356 23.75 -14.44 2.44
CA MET A 356 24.45 -14.30 1.17
C MET A 356 25.95 -14.51 1.28
N GLU A 357 26.54 -14.29 2.44
CA GLU A 357 27.96 -14.56 2.69
C GLU A 357 28.26 -16.06 2.94
N MET A 358 27.28 -16.87 3.28
CA MET A 358 27.37 -18.33 3.43
C MET A 358 27.37 -19.07 2.09
#